data_f5e026894cf0ae0067d62d82dd76f3ef
#
_entry.id   f5e026894cf0ae0067d62d82dd76f3ef
#
_cell.length_a   1.000
_cell.length_b   1.000
_cell.length_c   1.000
_cell.angle_alpha   90.00
_cell.angle_beta   90.00
_cell.angle_gamma   90.00
#
_symmetry.space_group_name_H-M   'P 1'
#
loop_
_entity.id
_entity.type
_entity.pdbx_description
1 polymer ?
#
loop_
_entity_poly.entity_id
_entity_poly.type
_entity_poly.pdbx_seq_one_letter_code
_entity_poly.pdbx_strand_id
1 'polypeptide(L)'
;MSLRYPLVLASGSPRRRALLAEAGYVFEVAPADVLEPAAPECGSTAEAVAWVEAMAYYKARSVATGRAEAVIVGADTVVVHDGCIIGKPRDEAHARQLLTEHFAGRNDVITGLAVLCPAASVQVITHVSTVLMMRAMTDEELAAYLGSGAWCDKAGAYALQEGGDKFVETMEGSESNVVGLPMEALERVLGEVGEACRRCFEKLS
;
A
#
# COMPACT_ATOMS: atom_id res chain seq x y z
N MET A 1 20.44 8.22 -2.36
CA MET A 1 21.05 7.36 -1.31
C MET A 1 21.44 6.02 -1.95
N SER A 2 22.70 5.57 -1.85
CA SER A 2 23.11 4.28 -2.45
C SER A 2 22.92 3.19 -1.41
N LEU A 3 21.96 2.29 -1.64
CA LEU A 3 21.85 1.05 -0.89
C LEU A 3 22.99 0.12 -1.31
N ARG A 4 23.59 -0.59 -0.36
CA ARG A 4 24.64 -1.58 -0.64
C ARG A 4 24.07 -2.82 -1.35
N TYR A 5 22.85 -3.16 -1.07
CA TYR A 5 22.12 -4.28 -1.64
C TYR A 5 21.07 -3.81 -2.65
N PRO A 6 20.79 -4.58 -3.70
CA PRO A 6 19.73 -4.26 -4.64
C PRO A 6 18.38 -4.16 -3.93
N LEU A 7 17.60 -3.16 -4.35
CA LEU A 7 16.23 -2.97 -3.89
C LEU A 7 15.29 -3.86 -4.70
N VAL A 8 14.39 -4.55 -4.03
CA VAL A 8 13.40 -5.43 -4.67
C VAL A 8 12.00 -5.05 -4.19
N LEU A 9 11.11 -4.74 -5.11
CA LEU A 9 9.70 -4.49 -4.82
C LEU A 9 8.90 -5.79 -4.90
N ALA A 10 8.40 -6.28 -3.77
CA ALA A 10 7.57 -7.48 -3.66
C ALA A 10 6.09 -7.16 -4.00
N SER A 11 5.84 -6.54 -5.15
CA SER A 11 4.49 -6.14 -5.57
C SER A 11 4.38 -6.05 -7.08
N GLY A 12 3.27 -6.56 -7.64
CA GLY A 12 2.91 -6.38 -9.05
C GLY A 12 2.18 -5.07 -9.35
N SER A 13 1.92 -4.22 -8.34
CA SER A 13 1.15 -2.98 -8.51
C SER A 13 1.88 -1.97 -9.41
N PRO A 14 1.29 -1.54 -10.54
CA PRO A 14 1.88 -0.52 -11.40
C PRO A 14 2.07 0.82 -10.68
N ARG A 15 1.16 1.18 -9.78
CA ARG A 15 1.20 2.43 -9.00
C ARG A 15 2.40 2.47 -8.05
N ARG A 16 2.65 1.39 -7.30
CA ARG A 16 3.81 1.28 -6.42
C ARG A 16 5.13 1.35 -7.20
N ARG A 17 5.16 0.71 -8.37
CA ARG A 17 6.31 0.78 -9.27
C ARG A 17 6.54 2.20 -9.77
N ALA A 18 5.48 2.93 -10.14
CA ALA A 18 5.58 4.33 -10.59
C ALA A 18 6.14 5.22 -9.48
N LEU A 19 5.61 5.14 -8.25
CA LEU A 19 6.09 5.92 -7.10
C LEU A 19 7.61 5.72 -6.84
N LEU A 20 8.08 4.48 -6.86
CA LEU A 20 9.52 4.21 -6.68
C LEU A 20 10.36 4.75 -7.84
N ALA A 21 9.88 4.63 -9.08
CA ALA A 21 10.60 5.12 -10.25
C ALA A 21 10.65 6.66 -10.27
N GLU A 22 9.56 7.35 -9.96
CA GLU A 22 9.47 8.80 -9.86
C GLU A 22 10.39 9.37 -8.77
N ALA A 23 10.55 8.63 -7.66
CA ALA A 23 11.51 8.96 -6.61
C ALA A 23 12.98 8.63 -6.96
N GLY A 24 13.24 8.13 -8.17
CA GLY A 24 14.59 7.87 -8.68
C GLY A 24 15.26 6.60 -8.14
N TYR A 25 14.50 5.68 -7.54
CA TYR A 25 15.04 4.39 -7.11
C TYR A 25 15.34 3.48 -8.30
N VAL A 26 16.46 2.76 -8.20
CA VAL A 26 16.77 1.60 -9.07
C VAL A 26 16.38 0.33 -8.32
N PHE A 27 15.48 -0.44 -8.87
CA PHE A 27 14.92 -1.62 -8.20
C PHE A 27 14.51 -2.72 -9.17
N GLU A 28 14.45 -3.95 -8.67
CA GLU A 28 13.83 -5.10 -9.33
C GLU A 28 12.36 -5.21 -8.92
N VAL A 29 11.49 -5.63 -9.83
CA VAL A 29 10.10 -5.99 -9.53
C VAL A 29 10.00 -7.52 -9.43
N ALA A 30 9.63 -8.01 -8.26
CA ALA A 30 9.39 -9.42 -8.00
C ALA A 30 8.02 -9.58 -7.32
N PRO A 31 6.92 -9.72 -8.07
CA PRO A 31 5.60 -9.88 -7.48
C PRO A 31 5.58 -11.07 -6.53
N ALA A 32 4.99 -10.87 -5.35
CA ALA A 32 4.78 -11.95 -4.41
C ALA A 32 3.77 -12.95 -4.99
N ASP A 33 4.20 -14.17 -5.20
CA ASP A 33 3.32 -15.29 -5.56
C ASP A 33 2.79 -15.93 -4.27
N VAL A 34 1.79 -15.31 -3.69
CA VAL A 34 1.17 -15.74 -2.43
C VAL A 34 -0.34 -15.73 -2.56
N LEU A 35 -0.97 -16.73 -1.98
CA LEU A 35 -2.42 -16.72 -1.83
C LEU A 35 -2.78 -15.68 -0.76
N GLU A 36 -3.41 -14.59 -1.18
CA GLU A 36 -3.91 -13.58 -0.23
C GLU A 36 -5.21 -14.10 0.40
N PRO A 37 -5.25 -14.28 1.72
CA PRO A 37 -6.50 -14.62 2.39
C PRO A 37 -7.51 -13.47 2.25
N ALA A 38 -8.80 -13.77 2.44
CA ALA A 38 -9.81 -12.72 2.51
C ALA A 38 -9.51 -11.80 3.70
N ALA A 39 -9.67 -10.50 3.48
CA ALA A 39 -9.59 -9.55 4.59
C ALA A 39 -10.64 -9.88 5.64
N PRO A 40 -10.33 -9.77 6.93
CA PRO A 40 -11.30 -10.00 7.98
C PRO A 40 -12.46 -9.01 7.84
N GLU A 41 -13.66 -9.45 8.20
CA GLU A 41 -14.76 -8.53 8.46
C GLU A 41 -14.40 -7.74 9.72
N CYS A 42 -13.77 -6.58 9.54
CA CYS A 42 -13.19 -5.82 10.65
C CYS A 42 -14.24 -5.22 11.55
N GLY A 43 -13.95 -5.23 12.85
CA GLY A 43 -14.67 -4.44 13.85
C GLY A 43 -13.92 -3.19 14.29
N SER A 44 -12.66 -2.97 13.85
CA SER A 44 -11.84 -1.85 14.31
C SER A 44 -10.70 -1.49 13.33
N THR A 45 -10.27 -0.23 13.37
CA THR A 45 -9.07 0.25 12.66
C THR A 45 -7.81 -0.49 13.09
N ALA A 46 -7.72 -0.93 14.36
CA ALA A 46 -6.57 -1.68 14.85
C ALA A 46 -6.44 -3.06 14.17
N GLU A 47 -7.54 -3.73 13.88
CA GLU A 47 -7.53 -5.00 13.13
C GLU A 47 -7.12 -4.78 11.68
N ALA A 48 -7.55 -3.68 11.07
CA ALA A 48 -7.12 -3.30 9.72
C ALA A 48 -5.61 -3.01 9.67
N VAL A 49 -5.06 -2.32 10.67
CA VAL A 49 -3.61 -2.08 10.81
C VAL A 49 -2.86 -3.40 10.92
N ALA A 50 -3.26 -4.28 11.84
CA ALA A 50 -2.61 -5.57 12.02
C ALA A 50 -2.65 -6.41 10.72
N TRP A 51 -3.77 -6.35 9.99
CA TRP A 51 -3.92 -7.02 8.72
C TRP A 51 -2.94 -6.53 7.67
N VAL A 52 -2.87 -5.21 7.40
CA VAL A 52 -1.98 -4.67 6.36
C VAL A 52 -0.51 -4.86 6.68
N GLU A 53 -0.13 -4.77 7.96
CA GLU A 53 1.24 -5.06 8.40
C GLU A 53 1.61 -6.53 8.17
N ALA A 54 0.72 -7.46 8.54
CA ALA A 54 0.92 -8.88 8.30
C ALA A 54 1.00 -9.20 6.80
N MET A 55 0.13 -8.61 5.98
CA MET A 55 0.13 -8.83 4.53
C MET A 55 1.36 -8.24 3.84
N ALA A 56 1.79 -7.03 4.24
CA ALA A 56 3.02 -6.43 3.75
C ALA A 56 4.24 -7.31 4.07
N TYR A 57 4.33 -7.79 5.30
CA TYR A 57 5.37 -8.72 5.72
C TYR A 57 5.33 -10.05 4.95
N TYR A 58 4.14 -10.65 4.83
CA TYR A 58 3.96 -11.92 4.12
C TYR A 58 4.43 -11.83 2.65
N LYS A 59 4.07 -10.74 1.96
CA LYS A 59 4.52 -10.46 0.59
C LYS A 59 6.04 -10.28 0.53
N ALA A 60 6.63 -9.46 1.40
CA ALA A 60 8.08 -9.28 1.43
C ALA A 60 8.81 -10.59 1.76
N ARG A 61 8.32 -11.35 2.73
CA ARG A 61 8.93 -12.60 3.18
C ARG A 61 8.94 -13.68 2.09
N SER A 62 7.87 -13.80 1.31
CA SER A 62 7.80 -14.76 0.21
C SER A 62 8.87 -14.50 -0.85
N VAL A 63 9.14 -13.23 -1.16
CA VAL A 63 10.16 -12.82 -2.13
C VAL A 63 11.58 -12.90 -1.56
N ALA A 64 11.75 -12.79 -0.23
CA ALA A 64 13.06 -12.85 0.43
C ALA A 64 13.73 -14.25 0.31
N THR A 65 12.97 -15.31 0.06
CA THR A 65 13.51 -16.65 -0.12
C THR A 65 14.43 -16.67 -1.35
N GLY A 66 15.70 -17.06 -1.12
CA GLY A 66 16.73 -17.07 -2.17
C GLY A 66 17.35 -15.71 -2.51
N ARG A 67 16.98 -14.62 -1.80
CA ARG A 67 17.49 -13.25 -2.00
C ARG A 67 18.17 -12.72 -0.73
N ALA A 68 19.15 -13.45 -0.22
CA ALA A 68 19.84 -13.06 1.03
C ALA A 68 20.44 -11.65 0.95
N GLU A 69 21.02 -11.30 -0.18
CA GLU A 69 21.69 -10.01 -0.42
C GLU A 69 20.77 -9.00 -1.15
N ALA A 70 19.57 -8.78 -0.63
CA ALA A 70 18.64 -7.80 -1.16
C ALA A 70 17.94 -7.04 -0.03
N VAL A 71 17.47 -5.82 -0.34
CA VAL A 71 16.50 -5.08 0.48
C VAL A 71 15.14 -5.25 -0.17
N ILE A 72 14.24 -5.95 0.49
CA ILE A 72 12.93 -6.33 -0.05
C ILE A 72 11.85 -5.44 0.58
N VAL A 73 11.05 -4.80 -0.27
CA VAL A 73 9.92 -3.94 0.13
C VAL A 73 8.62 -4.64 -0.21
N GLY A 74 7.81 -4.91 0.81
CA GLY A 74 6.43 -5.36 0.67
C GLY A 74 5.47 -4.29 1.16
N ALA A 75 4.30 -4.20 0.54
CA ALA A 75 3.24 -3.30 0.96
C ALA A 75 1.86 -3.89 0.71
N ASP A 76 0.92 -3.53 1.58
CA ASP A 76 -0.50 -3.84 1.40
C ASP A 76 -1.34 -2.63 1.78
N THR A 77 -2.45 -2.39 1.08
CA THR A 77 -3.26 -1.18 1.25
C THR A 77 -4.73 -1.55 1.33
N VAL A 78 -5.40 -1.05 2.34
CA VAL A 78 -6.85 -1.17 2.52
C VAL A 78 -7.49 0.20 2.71
N VAL A 79 -8.78 0.28 2.40
CA VAL A 79 -9.65 1.40 2.76
C VAL A 79 -10.54 0.95 3.90
N VAL A 80 -10.64 1.77 4.94
CA VAL A 80 -11.52 1.51 6.10
C VAL A 80 -12.57 2.61 6.15
N HIS A 81 -13.84 2.20 6.21
CA HIS A 81 -14.98 3.07 6.40
C HIS A 81 -15.80 2.55 7.60
N ASP A 82 -16.06 3.40 8.56
CA ASP A 82 -16.78 3.04 9.80
C ASP A 82 -16.22 1.79 10.50
N GLY A 83 -14.90 1.63 10.52
CA GLY A 83 -14.21 0.50 11.13
C GLY A 83 -14.19 -0.79 10.29
N CYS A 84 -14.84 -0.81 9.11
CA CYS A 84 -14.86 -1.97 8.22
C CYS A 84 -13.88 -1.80 7.07
N ILE A 85 -13.14 -2.86 6.74
CA ILE A 85 -12.31 -2.89 5.53
C ILE A 85 -13.22 -2.97 4.30
N ILE A 86 -13.10 -1.98 3.42
CA ILE A 86 -13.79 -1.98 2.14
C ILE A 86 -12.89 -2.65 1.10
N GLY A 87 -13.29 -3.84 0.70
CA GLY A 87 -12.54 -4.65 -0.27
C GLY A 87 -12.59 -4.11 -1.70
N LYS A 88 -12.04 -4.91 -2.62
CA LYS A 88 -12.15 -4.65 -4.05
C LYS A 88 -13.53 -5.08 -4.55
N PRO A 89 -14.14 -4.33 -5.48
CA PRO A 89 -15.39 -4.73 -6.10
C PRO A 89 -15.21 -6.00 -6.95
N ARG A 90 -16.21 -6.85 -6.95
CA ARG A 90 -16.24 -8.08 -7.75
C ARG A 90 -16.70 -7.83 -9.19
N ASP A 91 -17.59 -6.86 -9.34
CA ASP A 91 -18.25 -6.46 -10.57
C ASP A 91 -18.76 -5.02 -10.46
N GLU A 92 -19.32 -4.47 -11.54
CA GLU A 92 -19.84 -3.09 -11.57
C GLU A 92 -21.00 -2.88 -10.58
N ALA A 93 -21.87 -3.87 -10.38
CA ALA A 93 -22.99 -3.76 -9.45
C ALA A 93 -22.48 -3.65 -8.01
N HIS A 94 -21.46 -4.44 -7.65
CA HIS A 94 -20.79 -4.34 -6.34
C HIS A 94 -20.00 -3.04 -6.20
N ALA A 95 -19.34 -2.56 -7.29
CA ALA A 95 -18.67 -1.25 -7.26
C ALA A 95 -19.67 -0.13 -7.00
N ARG A 96 -20.83 -0.16 -7.67
CA ARG A 96 -21.92 0.80 -7.45
C ARG A 96 -22.37 0.78 -5.98
N GLN A 97 -22.59 -0.40 -5.42
CA GLN A 97 -22.96 -0.54 -4.01
C GLN A 97 -21.92 0.08 -3.08
N LEU A 98 -20.64 -0.27 -3.23
CA LEU A 98 -19.55 0.27 -2.42
C LEU A 98 -19.47 1.80 -2.51
N LEU A 99 -19.56 2.35 -3.72
CA LEU A 99 -19.51 3.79 -3.95
C LEU A 99 -20.74 4.54 -3.38
N THR A 100 -21.88 3.87 -3.30
CA THR A 100 -23.10 4.46 -2.74
C THR A 100 -23.10 4.40 -1.22
N GLU A 101 -22.65 3.29 -0.63
CA GLU A 101 -22.78 3.02 0.80
C GLU A 101 -21.57 3.48 1.63
N HIS A 102 -20.35 3.42 1.04
CA HIS A 102 -19.10 3.57 1.79
C HIS A 102 -18.15 4.63 1.23
N PHE A 103 -18.55 5.39 0.22
CA PHE A 103 -17.67 6.36 -0.40
C PHE A 103 -17.67 7.71 0.29
N ALA A 104 -18.86 8.25 0.55
CA ALA A 104 -19.02 9.59 1.16
C ALA A 104 -18.65 9.57 2.65
N GLY A 105 -18.08 10.68 3.11
CA GLY A 105 -17.65 10.84 4.49
C GLY A 105 -16.20 10.43 4.73
N ARG A 106 -15.92 9.96 5.95
CA ARG A 106 -14.55 9.63 6.38
C ARG A 106 -14.13 8.26 5.86
N ASN A 107 -13.01 8.23 5.17
CA ASN A 107 -12.31 7.01 4.77
C ASN A 107 -10.88 7.04 5.27
N ASP A 108 -10.44 6.00 5.97
CA ASP A 108 -9.06 5.84 6.39
C ASP A 108 -8.35 4.91 5.40
N VAL A 109 -7.37 5.42 4.67
CA VAL A 109 -6.52 4.61 3.78
C VAL A 109 -5.28 4.20 4.56
N ILE A 110 -5.12 2.89 4.78
CA ILE A 110 -4.06 2.34 5.61
C ILE A 110 -3.16 1.46 4.74
N THR A 111 -1.87 1.79 4.68
CA THR A 111 -0.88 0.95 4.00
C THR A 111 0.11 0.40 5.00
N GLY A 112 0.19 -0.92 5.08
CA GLY A 112 1.27 -1.65 5.72
C GLY A 112 2.53 -1.63 4.85
N LEU A 113 3.67 -1.45 5.48
CA LEU A 113 4.99 -1.42 4.85
C LEU A 113 5.91 -2.39 5.59
N ALA A 114 6.53 -3.30 4.86
CA ALA A 114 7.56 -4.18 5.39
C ALA A 114 8.84 -4.03 4.58
N VAL A 115 9.97 -3.83 5.26
CA VAL A 115 11.31 -3.78 4.65
C VAL A 115 12.17 -4.84 5.30
N LEU A 116 12.65 -5.78 4.51
CA LEU A 116 13.50 -6.90 4.96
C LEU A 116 14.88 -6.79 4.34
N CYS A 117 15.91 -6.99 5.14
CA CYS A 117 17.29 -7.18 4.66
C CYS A 117 17.88 -8.43 5.35
N PRO A 118 17.75 -9.63 4.74
CA PRO A 118 18.16 -10.88 5.38
C PRO A 118 19.63 -10.92 5.75
N ALA A 119 20.52 -10.41 4.88
CA ALA A 119 21.96 -10.36 5.14
C ALA A 119 22.35 -9.54 6.38
N ALA A 120 21.57 -8.53 6.73
CA ALA A 120 21.78 -7.71 7.93
C ALA A 120 20.90 -8.13 9.12
N SER A 121 20.07 -9.18 8.94
CA SER A 121 19.06 -9.60 9.93
C SER A 121 18.12 -8.45 10.34
N VAL A 122 17.81 -7.56 9.39
CA VAL A 122 16.93 -6.41 9.62
C VAL A 122 15.53 -6.71 9.09
N GLN A 123 14.56 -6.40 9.93
CA GLN A 123 13.15 -6.48 9.60
C GLN A 123 12.46 -5.27 10.22
N VAL A 124 11.86 -4.44 9.39
CA VAL A 124 11.03 -3.32 9.82
C VAL A 124 9.63 -3.52 9.28
N ILE A 125 8.64 -3.49 10.16
CA ILE A 125 7.22 -3.56 9.80
C ILE A 125 6.56 -2.34 10.43
N THR A 126 5.80 -1.61 9.65
CA THR A 126 5.09 -0.40 10.07
C THR A 126 3.89 -0.15 9.18
N HIS A 127 3.09 0.84 9.50
CA HIS A 127 2.00 1.31 8.66
C HIS A 127 1.96 2.83 8.58
N VAL A 128 1.22 3.33 7.61
CA VAL A 128 0.84 4.74 7.49
C VAL A 128 -0.66 4.81 7.22
N SER A 129 -1.32 5.74 7.90
CA SER A 129 -2.74 6.04 7.70
C SER A 129 -2.91 7.44 7.13
N THR A 130 -3.83 7.59 6.19
CA THR A 130 -4.25 8.87 5.61
C THR A 130 -5.76 8.94 5.68
N VAL A 131 -6.27 10.02 6.24
CA VAL A 131 -7.70 10.28 6.34
C VAL A 131 -8.14 11.08 5.12
N LEU A 132 -9.16 10.58 4.44
CA LEU A 132 -9.86 11.28 3.36
C LEU A 132 -11.27 11.60 3.80
N MET A 133 -11.69 12.85 3.62
CA MET A 133 -13.10 13.23 3.65
C MET A 133 -13.60 13.32 2.23
N MET A 134 -14.58 12.47 1.90
CA MET A 134 -15.11 12.33 0.55
C MET A 134 -16.52 12.90 0.47
N ARG A 135 -16.78 13.74 -0.54
CA ARG A 135 -18.17 14.14 -0.84
C ARG A 135 -18.91 13.04 -1.60
N ALA A 136 -20.22 12.99 -1.47
CA ALA A 136 -21.03 12.10 -2.28
C ALA A 136 -20.90 12.40 -3.79
N MET A 137 -21.01 11.38 -4.60
CA MET A 137 -21.21 11.52 -6.04
C MET A 137 -22.68 11.82 -6.35
N THR A 138 -22.94 12.64 -7.36
CA THR A 138 -24.29 12.68 -7.96
C THR A 138 -24.53 11.40 -8.77
N ASP A 139 -25.79 11.13 -9.15
CA ASP A 139 -26.11 9.96 -9.97
C ASP A 139 -25.39 9.97 -11.32
N GLU A 140 -25.24 11.15 -11.92
CA GLU A 140 -24.50 11.33 -13.18
C GLU A 140 -23.01 11.09 -13.02
N GLU A 141 -22.41 11.58 -11.91
CA GLU A 141 -21.01 11.36 -11.60
C GLU A 141 -20.73 9.88 -11.32
N LEU A 142 -21.61 9.22 -10.57
CA LEU A 142 -21.51 7.79 -10.30
C LEU A 142 -21.59 6.96 -11.57
N ALA A 143 -22.56 7.26 -12.45
CA ALA A 143 -22.70 6.57 -13.73
C ALA A 143 -21.45 6.78 -14.62
N ALA A 144 -20.93 8.01 -14.71
CA ALA A 144 -19.73 8.32 -15.48
C ALA A 144 -18.50 7.62 -14.91
N TYR A 145 -18.35 7.58 -13.58
CA TYR A 145 -17.22 6.93 -12.92
C TYR A 145 -17.25 5.42 -13.13
N LEU A 146 -18.41 4.78 -12.97
CA LEU A 146 -18.57 3.35 -13.24
C LEU A 146 -18.27 3.01 -14.70
N GLY A 147 -18.78 3.81 -15.64
CA GLY A 147 -18.52 3.62 -17.07
C GLY A 147 -17.05 3.79 -17.48
N SER A 148 -16.23 4.50 -16.69
CA SER A 148 -14.80 4.66 -16.95
C SER A 148 -13.97 3.39 -16.63
N GLY A 149 -14.49 2.48 -15.82
CA GLY A 149 -13.77 1.31 -15.33
C GLY A 149 -12.66 1.62 -14.30
N ALA A 150 -12.52 2.86 -13.86
CA ALA A 150 -11.49 3.28 -12.90
C ALA A 150 -11.60 2.59 -11.52
N TRP A 151 -12.74 2.01 -11.23
CA TRP A 151 -13.03 1.25 -10.02
C TRP A 151 -12.39 -0.16 -9.99
N CYS A 152 -12.02 -0.70 -11.16
CA CYS A 152 -11.50 -2.08 -11.25
C CYS A 152 -10.21 -2.25 -10.43
N ASP A 153 -10.13 -3.35 -9.68
CA ASP A 153 -8.98 -3.71 -8.84
C ASP A 153 -8.58 -2.68 -7.77
N LYS A 154 -9.50 -1.81 -7.36
CA LYS A 154 -9.26 -0.81 -6.32
C LYS A 154 -10.01 -1.15 -5.03
N ALA A 155 -9.32 -1.12 -3.89
CA ALA A 155 -9.97 -1.15 -2.59
C ALA A 155 -10.90 0.07 -2.45
N GLY A 156 -12.11 -0.13 -1.92
CA GLY A 156 -13.12 0.92 -1.86
C GLY A 156 -13.72 1.32 -3.20
N ALA A 157 -13.41 0.62 -4.29
CA ALA A 157 -13.86 0.90 -5.66
C ALA A 157 -13.46 2.29 -6.20
N TYR A 158 -12.42 2.97 -5.66
CA TYR A 158 -11.98 4.26 -6.18
C TYR A 158 -10.46 4.38 -6.30
N ALA A 159 -10.00 5.28 -7.16
CA ALA A 159 -8.59 5.62 -7.33
C ALA A 159 -8.40 7.13 -7.35
N LEU A 160 -7.53 7.63 -6.47
CA LEU A 160 -7.23 9.06 -6.37
C LEU A 160 -6.74 9.62 -7.71
N GLN A 161 -5.77 8.96 -8.34
CA GLN A 161 -5.13 9.41 -9.58
C GLN A 161 -5.97 9.22 -10.85
N GLU A 162 -7.08 8.50 -10.80
CA GLU A 162 -7.92 8.16 -11.96
C GLU A 162 -9.28 8.87 -11.87
N GLY A 163 -9.28 10.12 -11.41
CA GLY A 163 -10.48 10.98 -11.32
C GLY A 163 -11.27 10.83 -10.03
N GLY A 164 -10.72 10.13 -9.04
CA GLY A 164 -11.27 10.10 -7.68
C GLY A 164 -10.93 11.33 -6.84
N ASP A 165 -9.87 12.05 -7.22
CA ASP A 165 -9.36 13.25 -6.54
C ASP A 165 -10.42 14.38 -6.44
N LYS A 166 -11.24 14.56 -7.46
CA LYS A 166 -12.33 15.56 -7.50
C LYS A 166 -13.43 15.36 -6.44
N PHE A 167 -13.46 14.20 -5.82
CA PHE A 167 -14.41 13.88 -4.76
C PHE A 167 -13.82 14.04 -3.35
N VAL A 168 -12.51 14.28 -3.25
CA VAL A 168 -11.82 14.51 -1.97
C VAL A 168 -12.04 15.96 -1.54
N GLU A 169 -12.67 16.15 -0.40
CA GLU A 169 -12.83 17.47 0.21
C GLU A 169 -11.59 17.86 1.04
N THR A 170 -11.08 16.92 1.83
CA THR A 170 -9.85 17.10 2.60
C THR A 170 -9.05 15.79 2.66
N MET A 171 -7.73 15.93 2.74
CA MET A 171 -6.79 14.83 2.95
C MET A 171 -5.84 15.20 4.09
N GLU A 172 -5.77 14.34 5.11
CA GLU A 172 -4.85 14.45 6.23
C GLU A 172 -3.89 13.27 6.23
N GLY A 173 -2.65 13.50 5.81
CA GLY A 173 -1.61 12.48 5.70
C GLY A 173 -0.84 12.52 4.39
N SER A 174 -0.42 11.35 3.90
CA SER A 174 0.43 11.20 2.72
C SER A 174 -0.38 10.79 1.49
N GLU A 175 -0.23 11.53 0.40
CA GLU A 175 -0.82 11.18 -0.89
C GLU A 175 -0.23 9.87 -1.43
N SER A 176 1.09 9.68 -1.30
CA SER A 176 1.76 8.46 -1.74
C SER A 176 1.25 7.21 -1.00
N ASN A 177 0.84 7.38 0.27
CA ASN A 177 0.15 6.34 1.03
C ASN A 177 -1.19 5.96 0.38
N VAL A 178 -2.00 6.93 -0.02
CA VAL A 178 -3.29 6.70 -0.69
C VAL A 178 -3.11 5.98 -2.03
N VAL A 179 -2.07 6.33 -2.78
CA VAL A 179 -1.69 5.65 -4.04
C VAL A 179 -1.23 4.20 -3.78
N GLY A 180 -0.69 3.91 -2.58
CA GLY A 180 -0.42 2.55 -2.12
C GLY A 180 1.01 2.24 -1.70
N LEU A 181 1.89 3.25 -1.60
CA LEU A 181 3.24 3.11 -1.05
C LEU A 181 3.65 4.41 -0.37
N PRO A 182 3.69 4.47 0.98
CA PRO A 182 4.00 5.69 1.73
C PRO A 182 5.49 6.03 1.59
N MET A 183 5.83 6.88 0.62
CA MET A 183 7.21 7.14 0.21
C MET A 183 8.04 7.77 1.32
N GLU A 184 7.48 8.69 2.12
CA GLU A 184 8.17 9.35 3.22
C GLU A 184 8.57 8.35 4.32
N ALA A 185 7.67 7.40 4.62
CA ALA A 185 7.96 6.34 5.58
C ALA A 185 8.97 5.34 5.00
N LEU A 186 8.85 5.00 3.73
CA LEU A 186 9.79 4.12 3.04
C LEU A 186 11.21 4.71 3.03
N GLU A 187 11.37 5.97 2.69
CA GLU A 187 12.68 6.65 2.68
C GLU A 187 13.34 6.63 4.05
N ARG A 188 12.58 6.92 5.11
CA ARG A 188 13.08 6.83 6.48
C ARG A 188 13.54 5.42 6.83
N VAL A 189 12.70 4.41 6.55
CA VAL A 189 13.03 3.01 6.84
C VAL A 189 14.23 2.52 6.04
N LEU A 190 14.33 2.87 4.74
CA LEU A 190 15.50 2.53 3.92
C LEU A 190 16.78 3.19 4.44
N GLY A 191 16.68 4.40 5.02
CA GLY A 191 17.78 5.06 5.72
C GLY A 191 18.28 4.24 6.90
N GLU A 192 17.37 3.81 7.78
CA GLU A 192 17.67 2.98 8.97
C GLU A 192 18.28 1.63 8.57
N VAL A 193 17.71 0.96 7.56
CA VAL A 193 18.23 -0.31 7.02
C VAL A 193 19.63 -0.12 6.43
N GLY A 194 19.86 0.96 5.67
CA GLY A 194 21.18 1.27 5.11
C GLY A 194 22.26 1.47 6.18
N GLU A 195 21.93 2.10 7.29
CA GLU A 195 22.83 2.25 8.45
C GLU A 195 23.09 0.91 9.16
N ALA A 196 22.05 0.10 9.35
CA ALA A 196 22.18 -1.22 9.96
C ALA A 196 23.08 -2.14 9.10
N CYS A 197 22.89 -2.11 7.78
CA CYS A 197 23.74 -2.87 6.86
C CYS A 197 25.21 -2.46 6.95
N ARG A 198 25.53 -1.16 7.05
CA ARG A 198 26.91 -0.69 7.23
C ARG A 198 27.53 -1.22 8.54
N ARG A 199 26.81 -1.11 9.65
CA ARG A 199 27.29 -1.56 10.99
C ARG A 199 27.55 -3.07 11.07
N CYS A 200 26.76 -3.89 10.38
CA CYS A 200 26.96 -5.33 10.34
C CYS A 200 28.30 -5.73 9.69
N PHE A 201 28.82 -4.95 8.74
CA PHE A 201 30.06 -5.26 8.03
C PHE A 201 31.31 -4.71 8.72
N GLU A 202 31.21 -3.58 9.46
CA GLU A 202 32.31 -3.07 10.28
C GLU A 202 32.68 -4.00 11.45
N LYS A 203 31.76 -4.86 11.88
CA LYS A 203 32.00 -5.87 12.93
C LYS A 203 32.62 -7.19 12.42
N LEU A 204 32.67 -7.38 11.12
CA LEU A 204 33.19 -8.60 10.48
C LEU A 204 34.57 -8.38 9.82
N SER A 205 35.05 -7.16 9.83
CA SER A 205 36.40 -6.73 9.41
C SER A 205 37.28 -6.50 10.62
#